data_0301416cf9c0f328b9207773e812cb9c
#
_entry.id   0301416cf9c0f328b9207773e812cb9c
#
_cell.length_a   1.000
_cell.length_b   1.000
_cell.length_c   1.000
_cell.angle_alpha   90.00
_cell.angle_beta   90.00
_cell.angle_gamma   90.00
#
_symmetry.space_group_name_H-M   'P 1'
#
loop_
_entity.id
_entity.type
_entity.pdbx_description
1 polymer ?
#
loop_
_entity_poly.entity_id
_entity_poly.type
_entity_poly.pdbx_seq_one_letter_code
_entity_poly.pdbx_strand_id
1 'polypeptide(L)'
;LRGTLLAVPVVNVYGFVRKSRYLPDRRDLNRSFPGSDSGSLTGRLANLLLREVVHRADYGIDLHTGAVHRENLPHIRGGFDDEGVVERLAKVFGSPVILNADLREGSLRDAACRNGVPVIVYEGGEALRFDELAIRAGVRGVIGVMRELGMLRRASRSSSARRPGPVVARSSQWVRAPQSGI
;
A
#
# COMPACT_ATOMS: atom_id res chain seq x y z
N LEU A 1 16.80 -13.99 7.74
CA LEU A 1 15.83 -13.80 6.68
C LEU A 1 15.80 -15.05 5.81
N ARG A 2 14.62 -15.59 5.53
CA ARG A 2 14.40 -16.63 4.52
C ARG A 2 13.70 -15.97 3.33
N GLY A 3 14.13 -16.28 2.11
CA GLY A 3 13.65 -15.61 0.90
C GLY A 3 14.30 -14.25 0.69
N THR A 4 13.71 -13.44 -0.21
CA THR A 4 14.25 -12.14 -0.63
C THR A 4 13.25 -11.03 -0.32
N LEU A 5 13.73 -9.92 0.22
CA LEU A 5 12.97 -8.68 0.35
C LEU A 5 13.46 -7.68 -0.69
N LEU A 6 12.56 -7.27 -1.59
CA LEU A 6 12.79 -6.13 -2.49
C LEU A 6 12.17 -4.89 -1.84
N ALA A 7 13.00 -3.94 -1.45
CA ALA A 7 12.52 -2.69 -0.84
C ALA A 7 12.84 -1.51 -1.77
N VAL A 8 11.79 -0.78 -2.16
CA VAL A 8 11.90 0.46 -2.94
C VAL A 8 11.50 1.62 -2.04
N PRO A 9 12.44 2.32 -1.41
CA PRO A 9 12.13 3.36 -0.42
C PRO A 9 11.34 4.53 -0.99
N VAL A 10 11.62 4.89 -2.25
CA VAL A 10 10.96 5.98 -2.97
C VAL A 10 10.73 5.55 -4.41
N VAL A 11 9.48 5.32 -4.78
CA VAL A 11 9.12 4.93 -6.15
C VAL A 11 9.16 6.14 -7.09
N ASN A 12 8.53 7.24 -6.68
CA ASN A 12 8.51 8.50 -7.46
C ASN A 12 9.60 9.46 -6.95
N VAL A 13 10.84 9.24 -7.37
CA VAL A 13 11.99 10.09 -6.96
C VAL A 13 11.79 11.55 -7.37
N TYR A 14 11.23 11.81 -8.54
CA TYR A 14 10.96 13.17 -9.01
C TYR A 14 9.93 13.88 -8.12
N GLY A 15 8.86 13.17 -7.78
CA GLY A 15 7.84 13.67 -6.86
C GLY A 15 8.40 13.90 -5.46
N PHE A 16 9.26 13.02 -4.97
CA PHE A 16 9.92 13.16 -3.68
C PHE A 16 10.74 14.45 -3.61
N VAL A 17 11.62 14.69 -4.58
CA VAL A 17 12.47 15.89 -4.64
C VAL A 17 11.63 17.16 -4.74
N ARG A 18 10.56 17.15 -5.52
CA ARG A 18 9.66 18.30 -5.75
C ARG A 18 8.54 18.43 -4.73
N LYS A 19 8.43 17.52 -3.76
CA LYS A 19 7.33 17.45 -2.78
C LYS A 19 5.96 17.43 -3.47
N SER A 20 5.85 16.67 -4.55
CA SER A 20 4.66 16.57 -5.39
C SER A 20 4.26 15.12 -5.61
N ARG A 21 2.95 14.86 -5.68
CA ARG A 21 2.42 13.56 -6.08
C ARG A 21 2.74 13.24 -7.56
N TYR A 22 2.84 14.27 -8.38
CA TYR A 22 2.96 14.15 -9.83
C TYR A 22 4.42 14.15 -10.29
N LEU A 23 4.71 13.43 -11.37
CA LEU A 23 5.99 13.46 -12.05
C LEU A 23 6.12 14.77 -12.87
N PRO A 24 7.32 15.05 -13.45
CA PRO A 24 7.54 16.26 -14.27
C PRO A 24 6.60 16.41 -15.46
N ASP A 25 6.09 15.31 -16.00
CA ASP A 25 5.08 15.28 -17.07
C ASP A 25 3.64 15.48 -16.57
N ARG A 26 3.48 15.89 -15.29
CA ARG A 26 2.21 16.19 -14.60
C ARG A 26 1.26 14.99 -14.48
N ARG A 27 1.75 13.77 -14.61
CA ARG A 27 0.96 12.56 -14.49
C ARG A 27 1.11 11.92 -13.11
N ASP A 28 0.04 11.23 -12.66
CA ASP A 28 0.04 10.42 -11.46
C ASP A 28 0.58 9.03 -11.78
N LEU A 29 1.66 8.62 -11.11
CA LEU A 29 2.24 7.30 -11.30
C LEU A 29 1.22 6.19 -11.04
N ASN A 30 0.43 6.33 -9.97
CA ASN A 30 -0.58 5.33 -9.59
C ASN A 30 -1.89 5.44 -10.40
N ARG A 31 -1.80 5.97 -11.62
CA ARG A 31 -2.81 5.99 -12.69
C ARG A 31 -2.19 5.65 -14.04
N SER A 32 -0.93 5.22 -14.04
CA SER A 32 -0.19 5.04 -15.28
C SER A 32 0.29 3.62 -15.49
N PHE A 33 -0.08 2.68 -14.60
CA PHE A 33 0.21 1.27 -14.77
C PHE A 33 -0.73 0.62 -15.80
N PRO A 34 -0.23 -0.35 -16.59
CA PRO A 34 1.09 -0.98 -16.54
C PRO A 34 2.22 -0.13 -17.15
N GLY A 35 1.90 0.98 -17.82
CA GLY A 35 2.86 1.79 -18.54
C GLY A 35 3.38 1.12 -19.81
N SER A 36 4.49 1.62 -20.36
CA SER A 36 5.16 1.08 -21.55
C SER A 36 6.63 1.48 -21.57
N ASP A 37 7.43 0.80 -22.37
CA ASP A 37 8.85 1.14 -22.58
C ASP A 37 9.06 2.46 -23.31
N SER A 38 8.03 2.92 -24.03
CA SER A 38 8.01 4.17 -24.80
C SER A 38 6.89 5.08 -24.29
N GLY A 39 6.95 6.34 -24.63
CA GLY A 39 5.93 7.32 -24.26
C GLY A 39 6.31 8.22 -23.10
N SER A 40 5.35 8.55 -22.23
CA SER A 40 5.55 9.51 -21.15
C SER A 40 6.54 9.03 -20.10
N LEU A 41 7.22 9.96 -19.44
CA LEU A 41 8.15 9.64 -18.33
C LEU A 41 7.46 8.77 -17.27
N THR A 42 6.23 9.15 -16.89
CA THR A 42 5.44 8.41 -15.88
C THR A 42 5.11 7.00 -16.34
N GLY A 43 4.69 6.81 -17.60
CA GLY A 43 4.41 5.48 -18.15
C GLY A 43 5.65 4.58 -18.19
N ARG A 44 6.80 5.15 -18.55
CA ARG A 44 8.08 4.42 -18.55
C ARG A 44 8.51 4.01 -17.14
N LEU A 45 8.33 4.89 -16.15
CA LEU A 45 8.63 4.56 -14.75
C LEU A 45 7.68 3.48 -14.22
N ALA A 46 6.38 3.56 -14.54
CA ALA A 46 5.39 2.55 -14.18
C ALA A 46 5.77 1.17 -14.74
N ASN A 47 6.13 1.11 -16.03
CA ASN A 47 6.56 -0.12 -16.67
C ASN A 47 7.85 -0.70 -16.07
N LEU A 48 8.84 0.16 -15.81
CA LEU A 48 10.09 -0.24 -15.17
C LEU A 48 9.84 -0.87 -13.79
N LEU A 49 9.03 -0.22 -12.93
CA LEU A 49 8.69 -0.75 -11.61
C LEU A 49 7.95 -2.09 -11.71
N LEU A 50 7.00 -2.17 -12.61
CA LEU A 50 6.23 -3.40 -12.80
C LEU A 50 7.15 -4.56 -13.22
N ARG A 51 7.99 -4.34 -14.22
CA ARG A 51 8.89 -5.37 -14.77
C ARG A 51 10.01 -5.77 -13.81
N GLU A 52 10.69 -4.78 -13.21
CA GLU A 52 11.92 -5.04 -12.45
C GLU A 52 11.67 -5.38 -10.98
N VAL A 53 10.50 -5.04 -10.45
CA VAL A 53 10.18 -5.27 -9.05
C VAL A 53 8.95 -6.16 -8.90
N VAL A 54 7.80 -5.75 -9.42
CA VAL A 54 6.53 -6.44 -9.15
C VAL A 54 6.51 -7.84 -9.74
N HIS A 55 6.92 -8.02 -11.00
CA HIS A 55 6.95 -9.34 -11.64
C HIS A 55 7.99 -10.30 -11.06
N ARG A 56 8.85 -9.83 -10.17
CA ARG A 56 9.85 -10.65 -9.46
C ARG A 56 9.45 -10.98 -8.04
N ALA A 57 8.26 -10.58 -7.63
CA ALA A 57 7.76 -10.74 -6.28
C ALA A 57 6.57 -11.70 -6.25
N ASP A 58 6.47 -12.49 -5.19
CA ASP A 58 5.31 -13.36 -4.93
C ASP A 58 4.19 -12.58 -4.23
N TYR A 59 4.54 -11.52 -3.49
CA TYR A 59 3.61 -10.67 -2.71
C TYR A 59 4.10 -9.23 -2.69
N GLY A 60 3.16 -8.28 -2.57
CA GLY A 60 3.49 -6.86 -2.47
C GLY A 60 2.80 -6.14 -1.31
N ILE A 61 3.51 -5.17 -0.77
CA ILE A 61 2.95 -4.18 0.17
C ILE A 61 3.26 -2.81 -0.42
N ASP A 62 2.23 -2.05 -0.76
CA ASP A 62 2.34 -0.68 -1.25
C ASP A 62 2.04 0.29 -0.11
N LEU A 63 3.00 1.15 0.24
CA LEU A 63 2.90 2.04 1.39
C LEU A 63 2.55 3.46 0.95
N HIS A 64 1.43 3.96 1.44
CA HIS A 64 0.89 5.28 1.12
C HIS A 64 0.63 6.13 2.36
N THR A 65 0.56 7.44 2.15
CA THR A 65 0.00 8.41 3.08
C THR A 65 -1.28 9.03 2.50
N GLY A 66 -2.01 9.77 3.32
CA GLY A 66 -2.97 10.75 2.82
C GLY A 66 -2.29 11.82 1.97
N ALA A 67 -3.07 12.60 1.25
CA ALA A 67 -2.57 13.77 0.51
C ALA A 67 -2.18 14.90 1.49
N VAL A 68 -1.58 15.97 0.98
CA VAL A 68 -1.35 17.20 1.75
C VAL A 68 -2.70 17.71 2.30
N HIS A 69 -2.72 18.07 3.58
CA HIS A 69 -3.92 18.46 4.36
C HIS A 69 -4.99 17.36 4.47
N ARG A 70 -4.59 16.09 4.36
CA ARG A 70 -5.46 14.92 4.56
C ARG A 70 -4.73 13.86 5.34
N GLU A 71 -5.13 13.66 6.56
CA GLU A 71 -4.59 12.62 7.43
C GLU A 71 -5.39 11.33 7.29
N ASN A 72 -4.69 10.22 7.11
CA ASN A 72 -5.29 8.90 7.10
C ASN A 72 -5.05 8.19 8.43
N LEU A 73 -6.13 7.74 9.07
CA LEU A 73 -6.01 6.70 10.08
C LEU A 73 -5.33 5.48 9.45
N PRO A 74 -4.34 4.86 10.12
CA PRO A 74 -3.71 3.64 9.62
C PRO A 74 -4.73 2.57 9.23
N HIS A 75 -4.78 2.21 7.95
CA HIS A 75 -5.67 1.18 7.45
C HIS A 75 -5.06 0.41 6.27
N ILE A 76 -5.59 -0.78 6.01
CA ILE A 76 -5.25 -1.58 4.84
C ILE A 76 -6.38 -1.54 3.82
N ARG A 77 -6.01 -1.44 2.56
CA ARG A 77 -6.90 -1.68 1.42
C ARG A 77 -6.47 -2.94 0.70
N GLY A 78 -7.44 -3.80 0.41
CA GLY A 78 -7.23 -5.02 -0.36
C GLY A 78 -8.49 -5.39 -1.11
N GLY A 79 -8.38 -6.13 -2.21
CA GLY A 79 -9.49 -6.85 -2.82
C GLY A 79 -9.55 -8.23 -2.19
N PHE A 80 -10.65 -8.58 -1.57
CA PHE A 80 -10.82 -9.92 -1.01
C PHE A 80 -11.31 -10.83 -2.11
N ASP A 81 -10.53 -11.85 -2.38
CA ASP A 81 -10.81 -12.93 -3.32
C ASP A 81 -11.20 -14.22 -2.58
N ASP A 82 -11.59 -15.21 -3.34
CA ASP A 82 -11.99 -16.52 -2.81
C ASP A 82 -10.78 -17.28 -2.21
N GLU A 83 -9.55 -16.95 -2.61
CA GLU A 83 -8.33 -17.56 -2.08
C GLU A 83 -7.97 -17.02 -0.68
N GLY A 84 -8.48 -15.87 -0.32
CA GLY A 84 -8.31 -15.25 1.01
C GLY A 84 -6.88 -14.82 1.34
N VAL A 85 -5.96 -14.83 0.38
CA VAL A 85 -4.54 -14.47 0.60
C VAL A 85 -4.42 -13.01 1.00
N VAL A 86 -5.06 -12.10 0.25
CA VAL A 86 -5.02 -10.66 0.51
C VAL A 86 -5.66 -10.35 1.86
N GLU A 87 -6.80 -10.98 2.18
CA GLU A 87 -7.47 -10.82 3.47
C GLU A 87 -6.60 -11.31 4.63
N ARG A 88 -5.94 -12.45 4.47
CA ARG A 88 -5.00 -13.00 5.46
C ARG A 88 -3.84 -12.06 5.71
N LEU A 89 -3.19 -11.54 4.66
CA LEU A 89 -2.08 -10.59 4.79
C LEU A 89 -2.54 -9.29 5.43
N ALA A 90 -3.72 -8.77 5.06
CA ALA A 90 -4.32 -7.58 5.65
C ALA A 90 -4.56 -7.74 7.16
N LYS A 91 -5.11 -8.88 7.59
CA LYS A 91 -5.33 -9.18 9.02
C LYS A 91 -4.02 -9.26 9.80
N VAL A 92 -3.01 -9.91 9.24
CA VAL A 92 -1.69 -10.07 9.87
C VAL A 92 -0.92 -8.76 9.93
N PHE A 93 -1.12 -7.87 8.98
CA PHE A 93 -0.54 -6.52 9.02
C PHE A 93 -0.95 -5.78 10.30
N GLY A 94 -2.18 -5.97 10.77
CA GLY A 94 -2.62 -5.53 12.10
C GLY A 94 -2.98 -4.06 12.19
N SER A 95 -3.39 -3.43 11.11
CA SER A 95 -4.02 -2.10 11.14
C SER A 95 -5.41 -2.16 11.77
N PRO A 96 -5.88 -1.09 12.41
CA PRO A 96 -7.19 -1.09 13.08
C PRO A 96 -8.37 -1.24 12.12
N VAL A 97 -8.20 -0.86 10.86
CA VAL A 97 -9.24 -0.94 9.83
C VAL A 97 -8.71 -1.64 8.59
N ILE A 98 -9.53 -2.50 8.02
CA ILE A 98 -9.30 -3.15 6.73
C ILE A 98 -10.48 -2.81 5.83
N LEU A 99 -10.19 -2.24 4.66
CA LEU A 99 -11.18 -1.92 3.63
C LEU A 99 -11.11 -2.97 2.52
N ASN A 100 -12.20 -3.68 2.31
CA ASN A 100 -12.40 -4.39 1.05
C ASN A 100 -12.70 -3.34 -0.03
N ALA A 101 -11.75 -3.10 -0.91
CA ALA A 101 -11.82 -2.04 -1.90
C ALA A 101 -11.54 -2.59 -3.30
N ASP A 102 -12.39 -2.21 -4.24
CA ASP A 102 -12.24 -2.58 -5.65
C ASP A 102 -10.88 -2.17 -6.20
N LEU A 103 -10.43 -2.90 -7.22
CA LEU A 103 -9.26 -2.56 -7.98
C LEU A 103 -9.51 -1.27 -8.77
N ARG A 104 -8.59 -0.35 -8.67
CA ARG A 104 -8.66 0.89 -9.43
C ARG A 104 -7.80 0.78 -10.67
N GLU A 105 -8.41 0.86 -11.83
CA GLU A 105 -7.72 0.82 -13.11
C GLU A 105 -6.52 1.78 -13.17
N GLY A 106 -5.42 1.33 -13.74
CA GLY A 106 -4.17 2.08 -13.84
C GLY A 106 -3.36 2.18 -12.55
N SER A 107 -3.79 1.54 -11.46
CA SER A 107 -3.01 1.49 -10.21
C SER A 107 -1.98 0.35 -10.23
N LEU A 108 -0.95 0.48 -9.37
CA LEU A 108 0.02 -0.58 -9.13
C LEU A 108 -0.69 -1.88 -8.70
N ARG A 109 -1.64 -1.78 -7.78
CA ARG A 109 -2.38 -2.94 -7.26
C ARG A 109 -3.16 -3.65 -8.37
N ASP A 110 -3.83 -2.90 -9.26
CA ASP A 110 -4.56 -3.48 -10.39
C ASP A 110 -3.61 -4.21 -11.34
N ALA A 111 -2.50 -3.56 -11.72
CA ALA A 111 -1.52 -4.16 -12.61
C ALA A 111 -0.83 -5.40 -11.99
N ALA A 112 -0.50 -5.35 -10.71
CA ALA A 112 0.07 -6.49 -9.98
C ALA A 112 -0.90 -7.67 -9.93
N CYS A 113 -2.16 -7.42 -9.57
CA CYS A 113 -3.21 -8.44 -9.48
C CYS A 113 -3.43 -9.14 -10.83
N ARG A 114 -3.49 -8.39 -11.93
CA ARG A 114 -3.58 -8.96 -13.29
C ARG A 114 -2.39 -9.86 -13.67
N ASN A 115 -1.28 -9.70 -12.98
CA ASN A 115 -0.08 -10.53 -13.15
C ASN A 115 0.07 -11.61 -12.06
N GLY A 116 -0.99 -11.87 -11.29
CA GLY A 116 -0.99 -12.91 -10.26
C GLY A 116 -0.20 -12.56 -9.00
N VAL A 117 0.18 -11.30 -8.79
CA VAL A 117 0.89 -10.85 -7.59
C VAL A 117 -0.10 -10.17 -6.63
N PRO A 118 -0.47 -10.81 -5.51
CA PRO A 118 -1.35 -10.19 -4.53
C PRO A 118 -0.65 -9.03 -3.80
N VAL A 119 -1.31 -7.87 -3.79
CA VAL A 119 -0.81 -6.64 -3.16
C VAL A 119 -1.81 -6.09 -2.17
N ILE A 120 -1.35 -5.80 -0.96
CA ILE A 120 -2.08 -4.98 0.02
C ILE A 120 -1.55 -3.55 -0.01
N VAL A 121 -2.45 -2.58 0.17
CA VAL A 121 -2.08 -1.16 0.26
C VAL A 121 -2.25 -0.71 1.70
N TYR A 122 -1.18 -0.22 2.30
CA TYR A 122 -1.22 0.45 3.59
C TYR A 122 -1.36 1.95 3.39
N GLU A 123 -2.30 2.55 4.10
CA GLU A 123 -2.51 3.99 4.14
C GLU A 123 -2.37 4.48 5.58
N GLY A 124 -1.58 5.52 5.84
CA GLY A 124 -1.43 6.08 7.18
C GLY A 124 -0.75 7.44 7.20
N GLY A 125 -1.23 8.34 8.06
CA GLY A 125 -0.69 9.68 8.22
C GLY A 125 -0.94 10.61 7.03
N GLU A 126 -0.21 11.72 6.99
CA GLU A 126 -0.33 12.79 5.98
C GLU A 126 0.96 12.89 5.15
N ALA A 127 0.83 13.31 3.89
CA ALA A 127 1.98 13.60 3.04
C ALA A 127 2.87 14.71 3.64
N LEU A 128 4.17 14.60 3.40
CA LEU A 128 5.21 15.54 3.83
C LEU A 128 5.38 15.64 5.37
N ARG A 129 4.86 14.68 6.12
CA ARG A 129 5.00 14.59 7.58
C ARG A 129 5.53 13.23 8.00
N PHE A 130 6.31 13.23 9.08
CA PHE A 130 6.69 12.01 9.79
C PHE A 130 5.70 11.79 10.94
N ASP A 131 4.71 10.95 10.70
CA ASP A 131 3.74 10.52 11.70
C ASP A 131 4.25 9.24 12.36
N GLU A 132 4.65 9.34 13.61
CA GLU A 132 5.23 8.23 14.37
C GLU A 132 4.24 7.07 14.54
N LEU A 133 2.94 7.36 14.69
CA LEU A 133 1.92 6.32 14.80
C LEU A 133 1.81 5.54 13.49
N ALA A 134 1.73 6.25 12.36
CA ALA A 134 1.66 5.64 11.04
C ALA A 134 2.93 4.86 10.71
N ILE A 135 4.11 5.41 11.02
CA ILE A 135 5.40 4.74 10.81
C ILE A 135 5.48 3.44 11.61
N ARG A 136 5.20 3.49 12.91
CA ARG A 136 5.24 2.28 13.77
C ARG A 136 4.21 1.24 13.37
N ALA A 137 3.02 1.67 12.94
CA ALA A 137 2.00 0.74 12.43
C ALA A 137 2.48 0.07 11.14
N GLY A 138 3.02 0.83 10.19
CA GLY A 138 3.58 0.31 8.94
C GLY A 138 4.73 -0.67 9.17
N VAL A 139 5.74 -0.31 9.97
CA VAL A 139 6.87 -1.19 10.27
C VAL A 139 6.42 -2.49 10.93
N ARG A 140 5.54 -2.41 11.94
CA ARG A 140 5.00 -3.62 12.59
C ARG A 140 4.21 -4.50 11.61
N GLY A 141 3.44 -3.85 10.74
CA GLY A 141 2.64 -4.54 9.73
C GLY A 141 3.51 -5.31 8.73
N VAL A 142 4.53 -4.66 8.18
CA VAL A 142 5.50 -5.30 7.27
C VAL A 142 6.17 -6.51 7.95
N ILE A 143 6.66 -6.33 9.18
CA ILE A 143 7.26 -7.43 9.96
C ILE A 143 6.26 -8.56 10.21
N GLY A 144 4.99 -8.23 10.47
CA GLY A 144 3.90 -9.19 10.64
C GLY A 144 3.70 -10.04 9.39
N VAL A 145 3.60 -9.41 8.24
CA VAL A 145 3.49 -10.10 6.94
C VAL A 145 4.71 -10.96 6.65
N MET A 146 5.93 -10.46 6.86
CA MET A 146 7.15 -11.25 6.69
C MET A 146 7.20 -12.51 7.57
N ARG A 147 6.65 -12.43 8.78
CA ARG A 147 6.53 -13.60 9.68
C ARG A 147 5.49 -14.59 9.18
N GLU A 148 4.36 -14.11 8.70
CA GLU A 148 3.30 -14.95 8.13
C GLU A 148 3.77 -15.71 6.89
N LEU A 149 4.55 -15.04 6.05
CA LEU A 149 5.17 -15.64 4.86
C LEU A 149 6.40 -16.54 5.21
N GLY A 150 6.73 -16.71 6.48
CA GLY A 150 7.85 -17.55 6.91
C GLY A 150 9.24 -16.95 6.65
N MET A 151 9.33 -15.70 6.25
CA MET A 151 10.59 -15.00 6.02
C MET A 151 11.33 -14.68 7.32
N LEU A 152 10.60 -14.46 8.40
CA LEU A 152 11.11 -14.24 9.75
C LEU A 152 10.58 -15.33 10.71
N ARG A 153 11.33 -15.58 11.79
CA ARG A 153 10.86 -16.45 12.85
C ARG A 153 9.55 -15.91 13.44
N ARG A 154 8.61 -16.80 13.72
CA ARG A 154 7.42 -16.44 14.47
C ARG A 154 7.83 -15.87 15.83
N ALA A 155 7.22 -14.76 16.24
CA ALA A 155 7.40 -14.25 17.59
C ALA A 155 6.91 -15.31 18.59
N SER A 156 7.64 -15.53 19.69
CA SER A 156 7.11 -16.30 20.80
C SER A 156 5.81 -15.63 21.25
N ARG A 157 4.78 -16.42 21.53
CA ARG A 157 3.52 -15.92 22.08
C ARG A 157 3.82 -15.33 23.47
N SER A 158 4.15 -14.06 23.54
CA SER A 158 4.04 -13.36 24.80
C SER A 158 2.55 -13.16 25.08
N SER A 159 2.17 -13.30 26.31
CA SER A 159 0.80 -13.13 26.82
C SER A 159 0.33 -11.67 26.74
N SER A 160 0.50 -11.04 25.60
CA SER A 160 -0.02 -9.68 25.39
C SER A 160 -1.53 -9.74 25.29
N ALA A 161 -2.19 -8.90 26.09
CA ALA A 161 -3.64 -8.72 26.09
C ALA A 161 -4.21 -8.81 24.66
N ARG A 162 -5.29 -9.59 24.53
CA ARG A 162 -5.98 -9.83 23.26
C ARG A 162 -6.39 -8.48 22.67
N ARG A 163 -5.64 -7.99 21.69
CA ARG A 163 -6.02 -6.77 20.99
C ARG A 163 -7.31 -7.04 20.25
N PRO A 164 -8.26 -6.10 20.22
CA PRO A 164 -9.43 -6.19 19.37
C PRO A 164 -8.98 -6.46 17.93
N GLY A 165 -9.67 -7.37 17.23
CA GLY A 165 -9.41 -7.60 15.81
C GLY A 165 -9.71 -6.32 14.99
N PRO A 166 -9.18 -6.23 13.78
CA PRO A 166 -9.46 -5.09 12.91
C PRO A 166 -10.95 -5.02 12.55
N VAL A 167 -11.46 -3.81 12.39
CA VAL A 167 -12.76 -3.58 11.77
C VAL A 167 -12.63 -3.84 10.27
N VAL A 168 -13.39 -4.80 9.76
CA VAL A 168 -13.43 -5.10 8.32
C VAL A 168 -14.62 -4.38 7.71
N ALA A 169 -14.35 -3.34 6.93
CA ALA A 169 -15.36 -2.58 6.19
C ALA A 169 -15.47 -3.11 4.75
N ARG A 170 -16.69 -3.40 4.32
CA ARG A 170 -16.97 -3.92 2.97
C ARG A 170 -17.27 -2.82 1.95
N SER A 171 -17.51 -1.61 2.42
CA SER A 171 -17.78 -0.43 1.58
C SER A 171 -17.31 0.82 2.29
N SER A 172 -17.09 1.89 1.53
CA SER A 172 -16.76 3.21 2.05
C SER A 172 -17.44 4.28 1.21
N GLN A 173 -17.79 5.38 1.85
CA GLN A 173 -18.37 6.54 1.17
C GLN A 173 -17.75 7.83 1.70
N TRP A 174 -17.75 8.86 0.87
CA TRP A 174 -17.33 10.19 1.27
C TRP A 174 -18.48 10.93 1.95
N VAL A 175 -18.24 11.38 3.16
CA VAL A 175 -19.09 12.41 3.78
C VAL A 175 -18.43 13.76 3.48
N ARG A 176 -19.15 14.61 2.77
CA ARG A 176 -18.66 15.94 2.36
C ARG A 176 -19.38 17.02 3.13
N ALA A 177 -18.65 18.09 3.43
CA ALA A 177 -19.28 19.28 3.98
C ALA A 177 -20.30 19.83 2.98
N PRO A 178 -21.52 20.21 3.42
CA PRO A 178 -22.56 20.69 2.51
C PRO A 178 -22.27 22.11 2.01
N GLN A 179 -21.42 22.84 2.71
CA GLN A 179 -21.02 24.23 2.39
C GLN A 179 -19.52 24.41 2.60
N SER A 180 -18.95 25.44 1.97
CA SER A 180 -17.62 25.92 2.31
C SER A 180 -17.61 26.42 3.76
N GLY A 181 -16.55 26.11 4.48
CA GLY A 181 -16.33 26.53 5.86
C GLY A 181 -14.84 26.71 6.11
N ILE A 182 -14.54 27.43 7.17
CA ILE A 182 -13.19 27.57 7.71
C ILE A 182 -13.02 26.53 8.82
#